data_9b7ed1e8cd062d58a22f7850c3af64b6
#
_entry.id   9b7ed1e8cd062d58a22f7850c3af64b6
#
_cell.length_a   1.000
_cell.length_b   1.000
_cell.length_c   1.000
_cell.angle_alpha   90.00
_cell.angle_beta   90.00
_cell.angle_gamma   90.00
#
_symmetry.space_group_name_H-M   'P 1'
#
loop_
_entity.id
_entity.type
_entity.pdbx_description
1 polymer ?
#
loop_
_entity_poly.entity_id
_entity_poly.type
_entity_poly.pdbx_seq_one_letter_code
_entity_poly.pdbx_strand_id
1 'polypeptide(L)'
;MSHTFYNSLDSACKSPFGAIPAGQAVTFNLTVPENLGYVDPHLVLTKDRESPVHYRMEFTGQTPNINHFTLTVTPTTSGLYFYHFDLYTDFRRIYRAPGGEGVLSWTDGQDWQLTVYEPDFKTPDWLKNGTMYQIFPDRFCEGNPGKEMPFADRIYRADKTGEPYFWPTEQSEGYLNMDYYGGDFAGIQQKLPYLRDLGITCLYLNPIFEAHANHRYNTANYLKADPLLGTNEEFSALCAAAAREGIRIILDGVFSHTGSDSVYFNREGRYGPGGAYRDRSSPYRSWYDFDSGYPCGYRCWWGFETLPEVQEDSPSYVDFICGKGGVIDTWLGLGASGFRLDVADELPDSFIEKIRAAVKAHGGDKLLLGEVWEDATTKEAFGQRRTYLRGHGLDAVMNYPFRNATLDYLHGADVAAVADQLMQICENYPAPALDCAMNFLSTHDTERAITAIAGEPCNGRDRYWQSKRCIPSGQMDSAIRRLLLGYAMIFTLPGVPCIYYGDEIAMQGYRDPFNRAFFDWNSTEQRLRGPMKTLAALRRSCDAFDGGRLELIRAEGDVLHYRRVGKTQTAEIILNRGPHLIAEEAFGKSTEVNPCGFTVLVEDNEPEHIGYFSVY
;
A
#
# COMPACT_ATOMS: atom_id res chain seq x y z
N MET A 1 -38.17 7.62 10.47
CA MET A 1 -36.80 7.75 9.90
C MET A 1 -36.10 8.80 10.75
N SER A 2 -34.88 8.53 11.23
CA SER A 2 -34.06 9.56 11.88
C SER A 2 -33.66 10.57 10.81
N HIS A 3 -33.64 11.85 11.15
CA HIS A 3 -33.21 12.90 10.25
C HIS A 3 -31.69 12.87 10.08
N THR A 4 -31.21 12.90 8.85
CA THR A 4 -29.78 13.04 8.54
C THR A 4 -29.42 14.52 8.55
N PHE A 5 -28.64 14.96 9.52
CA PHE A 5 -28.19 16.35 9.64
C PHE A 5 -27.16 16.72 8.57
N TYR A 6 -26.26 15.80 8.30
CA TYR A 6 -25.09 15.93 7.44
C TYR A 6 -24.55 14.55 7.09
N ASN A 7 -23.97 14.41 5.92
CA ASN A 7 -23.18 13.23 5.54
C ASN A 7 -22.00 13.67 4.69
N SER A 8 -20.78 13.43 5.16
CA SER A 8 -19.55 13.85 4.46
C SER A 8 -19.33 13.13 3.12
N LEU A 9 -19.99 12.00 2.92
CA LEU A 9 -19.94 11.23 1.66
C LEU A 9 -20.94 11.73 0.62
N ASP A 10 -21.93 12.55 1.02
CA ASP A 10 -22.91 13.15 0.14
C ASP A 10 -22.40 14.50 -0.40
N SER A 11 -22.26 14.61 -1.73
CA SER A 11 -21.84 15.85 -2.38
C SER A 11 -22.80 17.03 -2.17
N ALA A 12 -24.06 16.76 -1.82
CA ALA A 12 -25.01 17.79 -1.41
C ALA A 12 -24.68 18.37 -0.03
N CYS A 13 -24.02 17.60 0.84
CA CYS A 13 -23.60 18.04 2.18
C CYS A 13 -22.18 18.62 2.19
N LYS A 14 -21.24 18.01 1.44
CA LYS A 14 -19.83 18.46 1.38
C LYS A 14 -19.33 18.47 -0.07
N SER A 15 -18.90 19.61 -0.56
CA SER A 15 -18.36 19.74 -1.92
C SER A 15 -17.12 20.65 -1.95
N PRO A 16 -15.99 20.17 -2.52
CA PRO A 16 -15.78 18.83 -3.09
C PRO A 16 -15.68 17.73 -2.02
N PHE A 17 -15.83 16.49 -2.46
CA PHE A 17 -15.60 15.31 -1.64
C PHE A 17 -14.11 15.12 -1.34
N GLY A 18 -13.81 14.60 -0.15
CA GLY A 18 -12.47 14.13 0.22
C GLY A 18 -11.50 15.24 0.62
N ALA A 19 -10.21 14.93 0.47
CA ALA A 19 -9.11 15.87 0.69
C ALA A 19 -9.06 16.95 -0.40
N ILE A 20 -8.58 18.14 -0.06
CA ILE A 20 -8.52 19.29 -0.97
C ILE A 20 -7.11 19.90 -1.03
N PRO A 21 -6.70 20.49 -2.18
CA PRO A 21 -5.49 21.30 -2.20
C PRO A 21 -5.68 22.61 -1.42
N ALA A 22 -4.60 23.12 -0.83
CA ALA A 22 -4.61 24.41 -0.16
C ALA A 22 -5.05 25.52 -1.12
N GLY A 23 -5.90 26.42 -0.63
CA GLY A 23 -6.50 27.48 -1.44
C GLY A 23 -7.77 27.07 -2.21
N GLN A 24 -8.19 25.82 -2.18
CA GLN A 24 -9.46 25.38 -2.73
C GLN A 24 -10.59 25.62 -1.71
N ALA A 25 -11.70 26.20 -2.18
CA ALA A 25 -12.90 26.35 -1.38
C ALA A 25 -13.60 25.00 -1.17
N VAL A 26 -14.13 24.79 0.03
CA VAL A 26 -15.01 23.67 0.37
C VAL A 26 -16.29 24.20 1.00
N THR A 27 -17.43 23.71 0.50
CA THR A 27 -18.77 24.10 0.97
C THR A 27 -19.35 22.99 1.84
N PHE A 28 -19.90 23.36 2.97
CA PHE A 28 -20.61 22.52 3.92
C PHE A 28 -22.07 22.94 3.97
N ASN A 29 -22.98 21.99 3.80
CA ASN A 29 -24.43 22.21 3.92
C ASN A 29 -24.96 21.34 5.07
N LEU A 30 -25.65 21.98 6.00
CA LEU A 30 -26.22 21.35 7.19
C LEU A 30 -27.75 21.50 7.16
N THR A 31 -28.45 20.43 7.50
CA THR A 31 -29.90 20.46 7.68
C THR A 31 -30.25 20.21 9.13
N VAL A 32 -31.15 21.07 9.71
CA VAL A 32 -31.52 20.97 11.10
C VAL A 32 -33.03 20.98 11.23
N PRO A 33 -33.67 19.97 11.87
CA PRO A 33 -35.11 19.94 12.11
C PRO A 33 -35.59 21.13 12.97
N GLU A 34 -36.74 21.72 12.60
CA GLU A 34 -37.34 22.84 13.34
C GLU A 34 -37.70 22.49 14.78
N ASN A 35 -38.05 21.24 15.06
CA ASN A 35 -38.40 20.79 16.40
C ASN A 35 -37.24 20.86 17.41
N LEU A 36 -36.00 21.09 16.94
CA LEU A 36 -34.87 21.40 17.82
C LEU A 36 -34.89 22.83 18.36
N GLY A 37 -35.84 23.66 17.92
CA GLY A 37 -35.96 25.05 18.32
C GLY A 37 -34.93 25.96 17.65
N TYR A 38 -34.63 27.09 18.30
CA TYR A 38 -33.63 28.03 17.79
C TYR A 38 -32.23 27.38 17.81
N VAL A 39 -31.51 27.48 16.68
CA VAL A 39 -30.14 27.07 16.54
C VAL A 39 -29.32 28.15 15.81
N ASP A 40 -28.04 28.26 16.14
CA ASP A 40 -27.09 29.15 15.48
C ASP A 40 -25.84 28.29 15.08
N PRO A 41 -25.93 27.50 13.99
CA PRO A 41 -24.92 26.52 13.69
C PRO A 41 -23.59 27.15 13.31
N HIS A 42 -22.50 26.59 13.84
CA HIS A 42 -21.13 26.92 13.50
C HIS A 42 -20.38 25.65 13.07
N LEU A 43 -19.61 25.74 12.01
CA LEU A 43 -18.55 24.78 11.73
C LEU A 43 -17.37 25.08 12.66
N VAL A 44 -17.00 24.15 13.49
CA VAL A 44 -15.79 24.20 14.29
C VAL A 44 -14.69 23.47 13.53
N LEU A 45 -13.69 24.19 13.04
CA LEU A 45 -12.60 23.67 12.24
C LEU A 45 -11.29 23.82 13.03
N THR A 46 -10.64 22.69 13.31
CA THR A 46 -9.41 22.63 14.10
C THR A 46 -8.28 22.07 13.26
N LYS A 47 -7.23 22.85 13.00
CA LYS A 47 -6.00 22.29 12.43
C LYS A 47 -5.27 21.52 13.53
N ASP A 48 -4.74 20.35 13.17
CA ASP A 48 -4.08 19.43 14.11
C ASP A 48 -3.10 20.19 15.02
N ARG A 49 -3.27 20.04 16.33
CA ARG A 49 -2.47 20.70 17.40
C ARG A 49 -2.60 22.23 17.47
N GLU A 50 -3.58 22.83 16.79
CA GLU A 50 -3.88 24.24 16.87
C GLU A 50 -5.22 24.48 17.59
N SER A 51 -5.55 25.72 17.90
CA SER A 51 -6.84 26.08 18.50
C SER A 51 -7.97 26.03 17.47
N PRO A 52 -9.19 25.63 17.87
CA PRO A 52 -10.35 25.61 16.98
C PRO A 52 -10.73 27.02 16.50
N VAL A 53 -11.20 27.08 15.26
CA VAL A 53 -11.79 28.29 14.67
C VAL A 53 -13.26 28.00 14.40
N HIS A 54 -14.14 28.91 14.85
CA HIS A 54 -15.59 28.79 14.73
C HIS A 54 -16.08 29.66 13.57
N TYR A 55 -16.71 29.05 12.59
CA TYR A 55 -17.28 29.72 11.43
C TYR A 55 -18.81 29.62 11.48
N ARG A 56 -19.50 30.75 11.65
CA ARG A 56 -20.96 30.79 11.63
C ARG A 56 -21.51 30.41 10.28
N MET A 57 -22.49 29.51 10.23
CA MET A 57 -23.16 29.11 8.99
C MET A 57 -24.30 30.08 8.65
N GLU A 58 -24.51 30.28 7.34
CA GLU A 58 -25.59 31.14 6.84
C GLU A 58 -26.87 30.33 6.66
N PHE A 59 -28.00 30.88 7.12
CA PHE A 59 -29.32 30.32 6.85
C PHE A 59 -29.70 30.58 5.41
N THR A 60 -30.00 29.52 4.65
CA THR A 60 -30.29 29.62 3.20
C THR A 60 -31.76 29.40 2.87
N GLY A 61 -32.55 28.95 3.83
CA GLY A 61 -33.98 28.73 3.61
C GLY A 61 -34.52 27.57 4.44
N GLN A 62 -35.77 27.24 4.16
CA GLN A 62 -36.53 26.26 4.89
C GLN A 62 -37.35 25.38 3.93
N THR A 63 -37.38 24.10 4.21
CA THR A 63 -38.35 23.15 3.66
C THR A 63 -39.27 22.68 4.78
N PRO A 64 -40.36 21.96 4.55
CA PRO A 64 -41.26 21.56 5.61
C PRO A 64 -40.56 20.88 6.78
N ASN A 65 -40.57 21.55 7.95
CA ASN A 65 -39.94 21.12 9.21
C ASN A 65 -38.40 21.05 9.23
N ILE A 66 -37.68 21.62 8.24
CA ILE A 66 -36.21 21.53 8.15
C ILE A 66 -35.62 22.89 7.77
N ASN A 67 -34.68 23.37 8.55
CA ASN A 67 -33.86 24.56 8.28
C ASN A 67 -32.59 24.15 7.55
N HIS A 68 -32.19 24.93 6.55
CA HIS A 68 -30.97 24.72 5.74
C HIS A 68 -29.94 25.79 6.04
N PHE A 69 -28.70 25.35 6.24
CA PHE A 69 -27.55 26.22 6.50
C PHE A 69 -26.41 25.87 5.56
N THR A 70 -25.62 26.85 5.13
CA THR A 70 -24.44 26.67 4.29
C THR A 70 -23.26 27.46 4.83
N LEU A 71 -22.08 26.98 4.52
CA LEU A 71 -20.83 27.69 4.77
C LEU A 71 -19.79 27.26 3.74
N THR A 72 -19.04 28.22 3.21
CA THR A 72 -17.85 27.95 2.38
C THR A 72 -16.61 28.45 3.10
N VAL A 73 -15.62 27.59 3.26
CA VAL A 73 -14.30 27.93 3.82
C VAL A 73 -13.20 27.62 2.81
N THR A 74 -12.10 28.35 2.90
CA THR A 74 -10.94 28.17 2.02
C THR A 74 -9.68 28.03 2.86
N PRO A 75 -9.31 26.81 3.29
CA PRO A 75 -8.06 26.58 4.00
C PRO A 75 -6.87 26.90 3.08
N THR A 76 -5.99 27.80 3.50
CA THR A 76 -4.85 28.28 2.68
C THR A 76 -3.52 27.60 3.00
N THR A 77 -3.47 26.81 4.06
CA THR A 77 -2.26 26.09 4.48
C THR A 77 -2.50 24.59 4.47
N SER A 78 -1.55 23.84 3.94
CA SER A 78 -1.59 22.38 4.02
C SER A 78 -1.54 21.90 5.48
N GLY A 79 -2.20 20.79 5.75
CA GLY A 79 -2.28 20.25 7.09
C GLY A 79 -3.41 19.24 7.25
N LEU A 80 -3.48 18.67 8.42
CA LEU A 80 -4.57 17.84 8.84
C LEU A 80 -5.55 18.71 9.65
N TYR A 81 -6.79 18.71 9.25
CA TYR A 81 -7.87 19.44 9.92
C TYR A 81 -8.93 18.45 10.39
N PHE A 82 -9.59 18.80 11.50
CA PHE A 82 -10.73 18.09 12.05
C PHE A 82 -11.90 19.04 12.20
N TYR A 83 -13.12 18.58 11.98
CA TYR A 83 -14.30 19.43 12.10
C TYR A 83 -15.52 18.72 12.65
N HIS A 84 -16.39 19.49 13.31
CA HIS A 84 -17.74 19.13 13.71
C HIS A 84 -18.63 20.36 13.62
N PHE A 85 -19.94 20.20 13.89
CA PHE A 85 -20.84 21.33 13.94
C PHE A 85 -21.31 21.57 15.40
N ASP A 86 -21.26 22.83 15.86
CA ASP A 86 -21.80 23.27 17.13
C ASP A 86 -23.09 24.05 16.86
N LEU A 87 -24.19 23.63 17.45
CA LEU A 87 -25.48 24.33 17.28
C LEU A 87 -25.63 25.57 18.17
N TYR A 88 -24.65 25.82 19.04
CA TYR A 88 -24.60 26.95 19.99
C TYR A 88 -25.84 27.08 20.92
N THR A 89 -26.57 25.99 21.06
CA THR A 89 -27.74 25.91 21.96
C THR A 89 -27.63 24.61 22.76
N ASP A 90 -27.72 24.72 24.08
CA ASP A 90 -27.76 23.57 25.01
C ASP A 90 -26.59 22.59 24.89
N PHE A 91 -25.40 23.05 24.47
CA PHE A 91 -24.20 22.23 24.22
C PHE A 91 -24.42 21.13 23.19
N ARG A 92 -25.42 21.24 22.30
CA ARG A 92 -25.66 20.27 21.23
C ARG A 92 -24.66 20.44 20.10
N ARG A 93 -24.05 19.33 19.70
CA ARG A 93 -23.10 19.26 18.62
C ARG A 93 -23.44 18.10 17.67
N ILE A 94 -22.96 18.15 16.46
CA ILE A 94 -23.13 17.10 15.49
C ILE A 94 -21.73 16.57 15.17
N TYR A 95 -21.52 15.29 15.45
CA TYR A 95 -20.28 14.56 15.27
C TYR A 95 -20.44 13.45 14.25
N ARG A 96 -19.31 12.96 13.75
CA ARG A 96 -19.25 11.84 12.80
C ARG A 96 -19.73 10.54 13.43
N ALA A 97 -20.56 9.82 12.69
CA ALA A 97 -20.90 8.41 12.89
C ALA A 97 -20.42 7.57 11.69
N PRO A 98 -20.46 6.22 11.79
CA PRO A 98 -20.17 5.34 10.67
C PRO A 98 -20.98 5.71 9.41
N GLY A 99 -20.37 5.52 8.23
CA GLY A 99 -20.99 5.95 6.96
C GLY A 99 -20.93 7.45 6.68
N GLY A 100 -20.10 8.21 7.43
CA GLY A 100 -19.94 9.65 7.26
C GLY A 100 -21.10 10.50 7.78
N GLU A 101 -22.11 9.86 8.39
CA GLU A 101 -23.32 10.53 8.89
C GLU A 101 -23.04 11.41 10.10
N GLY A 102 -23.84 12.50 10.23
CA GLY A 102 -23.85 13.38 11.38
C GLY A 102 -24.88 12.98 12.43
N VAL A 103 -24.43 12.76 13.66
CA VAL A 103 -25.30 12.44 14.80
C VAL A 103 -25.26 13.52 15.85
N LEU A 104 -26.44 13.86 16.38
CA LEU A 104 -26.59 14.84 17.46
C LEU A 104 -26.05 14.27 18.78
N SER A 105 -25.20 15.01 19.45
CA SER A 105 -24.60 14.65 20.74
C SER A 105 -24.56 15.83 21.72
N TRP A 106 -24.64 15.53 23.02
CA TRP A 106 -24.41 16.47 24.12
C TRP A 106 -23.03 16.29 24.78
N THR A 107 -22.28 15.30 24.31
CA THR A 107 -20.92 15.01 24.77
C THR A 107 -19.99 15.02 23.55
N ASP A 108 -18.68 15.09 23.79
CA ASP A 108 -17.70 15.02 22.71
C ASP A 108 -17.83 13.69 21.95
N GLY A 109 -17.61 13.76 20.64
CA GLY A 109 -17.69 12.66 19.71
C GLY A 109 -16.50 12.63 18.75
N GLN A 110 -16.62 11.86 17.69
CA GLN A 110 -15.61 11.78 16.65
C GLN A 110 -15.79 12.92 15.64
N ASP A 111 -14.74 13.71 15.42
CA ASP A 111 -14.71 14.71 14.35
C ASP A 111 -14.57 14.05 12.97
N TRP A 112 -15.06 14.72 11.92
CA TRP A 112 -14.65 14.42 10.55
C TRP A 112 -13.24 14.95 10.31
N GLN A 113 -12.53 14.31 9.40
CA GLN A 113 -11.22 14.74 8.93
C GLN A 113 -11.34 15.53 7.62
N LEU A 114 -10.52 16.54 7.46
CA LEU A 114 -10.26 17.24 6.21
C LEU A 114 -8.75 17.35 6.00
N THR A 115 -8.21 16.57 5.08
CA THR A 115 -6.80 16.68 4.70
C THR A 115 -6.65 17.78 3.64
N VAL A 116 -5.78 18.75 3.93
CA VAL A 116 -5.40 19.82 3.00
C VAL A 116 -3.97 19.60 2.56
N TYR A 117 -3.74 19.47 1.25
CA TYR A 117 -2.44 19.14 0.69
C TYR A 117 -1.90 20.27 -0.22
N GLU A 118 -0.62 20.20 -0.59
CA GLU A 118 0.01 21.21 -1.45
C GLU A 118 -0.61 21.22 -2.85
N PRO A 119 -0.93 22.41 -3.42
CA PRO A 119 -1.67 22.50 -4.69
C PRO A 119 -0.93 21.92 -5.90
N ASP A 120 0.39 21.82 -5.83
CA ASP A 120 1.26 21.27 -6.87
C ASP A 120 1.58 19.79 -6.67
N PHE A 121 0.99 19.14 -5.67
CA PHE A 121 1.19 17.71 -5.41
C PHE A 121 0.74 16.87 -6.60
N LYS A 122 1.70 16.22 -7.22
CA LYS A 122 1.50 15.33 -8.37
C LYS A 122 2.20 14.01 -8.16
N THR A 123 1.61 12.96 -8.67
CA THR A 123 2.12 11.59 -8.64
C THR A 123 2.24 11.03 -10.06
N PRO A 124 3.03 9.97 -10.26
CA PRO A 124 3.28 9.45 -11.60
C PRO A 124 2.02 8.90 -12.29
N ASP A 125 1.60 9.51 -13.39
CA ASP A 125 0.40 9.11 -14.14
C ASP A 125 0.51 7.68 -14.73
N TRP A 126 1.73 7.23 -15.08
CA TRP A 126 1.93 5.90 -15.66
C TRP A 126 1.53 4.74 -14.75
N LEU A 127 1.37 5.00 -13.44
CA LEU A 127 1.04 3.97 -12.46
C LEU A 127 -0.47 3.78 -12.25
N LYS A 128 -1.26 4.85 -12.37
CA LYS A 128 -2.66 4.94 -11.88
C LYS A 128 -3.59 3.84 -12.39
N ASN A 129 -3.59 3.56 -13.70
CA ASN A 129 -4.41 2.49 -14.29
C ASN A 129 -3.64 1.18 -14.50
N GLY A 130 -2.45 1.09 -13.92
CA GLY A 130 -1.58 -0.05 -14.04
C GLY A 130 -1.90 -1.19 -13.09
N THR A 131 -1.04 -2.21 -13.15
CA THR A 131 -0.99 -3.35 -12.24
C THR A 131 0.45 -3.58 -11.82
N MET A 132 0.68 -3.65 -10.52
CA MET A 132 1.99 -3.97 -9.94
C MET A 132 2.13 -5.47 -9.73
N TYR A 133 3.38 -5.93 -9.71
CA TYR A 133 3.74 -7.29 -9.35
C TYR A 133 4.97 -7.29 -8.47
N GLN A 134 4.86 -7.80 -7.26
CA GLN A 134 5.96 -7.86 -6.31
C GLN A 134 6.74 -9.16 -6.48
N ILE A 135 8.05 -9.05 -6.65
CA ILE A 135 8.97 -10.19 -6.79
C ILE A 135 9.94 -10.23 -5.63
N PHE A 136 10.06 -11.40 -5.00
CA PHE A 136 11.20 -11.75 -4.15
C PHE A 136 12.27 -12.40 -5.05
N PRO A 137 13.35 -11.66 -5.43
CA PRO A 137 14.18 -12.05 -6.58
C PRO A 137 14.78 -13.45 -6.49
N ASP A 138 15.29 -13.84 -5.32
CA ASP A 138 15.86 -15.18 -5.10
C ASP A 138 14.87 -16.32 -5.33
N ARG A 139 13.56 -16.04 -5.20
CA ARG A 139 12.48 -17.04 -5.15
C ARG A 139 11.64 -17.09 -6.43
N PHE A 140 11.95 -16.29 -7.44
CA PHE A 140 11.08 -16.15 -8.61
C PHE A 140 11.50 -17.06 -9.77
N CYS A 141 12.68 -16.86 -10.35
CA CYS A 141 13.16 -17.63 -11.49
C CYS A 141 14.68 -17.63 -11.54
N GLU A 142 15.28 -18.80 -11.66
CA GLU A 142 16.71 -18.96 -11.87
C GLU A 142 17.01 -18.95 -13.38
N GLY A 143 17.71 -17.92 -13.85
CA GLY A 143 18.10 -17.77 -15.26
C GLY A 143 19.50 -18.31 -15.56
N ASN A 144 20.41 -18.22 -14.59
CA ASN A 144 21.79 -18.67 -14.68
C ASN A 144 22.08 -19.72 -13.61
N PRO A 145 21.83 -21.00 -13.86
CA PRO A 145 22.08 -22.06 -12.88
C PRO A 145 23.57 -22.28 -12.63
N GLY A 146 23.90 -22.83 -11.47
CA GLY A 146 25.27 -23.21 -11.13
C GLY A 146 26.16 -22.08 -10.65
N LYS A 147 25.60 -21.02 -10.10
CA LYS A 147 26.34 -19.92 -9.46
C LYS A 147 27.12 -20.41 -8.24
N GLU A 148 28.35 -19.93 -8.11
CA GLU A 148 29.13 -20.13 -6.91
C GLU A 148 28.57 -19.25 -5.76
N MET A 149 28.47 -19.82 -4.57
CA MET A 149 28.11 -19.05 -3.38
C MET A 149 29.28 -18.16 -2.96
N PRO A 150 29.07 -16.84 -2.84
CA PRO A 150 30.17 -15.92 -2.52
C PRO A 150 30.73 -16.10 -1.10
N PHE A 151 29.98 -16.76 -0.23
CA PHE A 151 30.37 -17.07 1.14
C PHE A 151 29.95 -18.50 1.50
N ALA A 152 30.77 -19.18 2.31
CA ALA A 152 30.56 -20.57 2.67
C ALA A 152 29.32 -20.83 3.55
N ASP A 153 28.85 -19.79 4.25
CA ASP A 153 27.65 -19.83 5.10
C ASP A 153 26.34 -19.73 4.30
N ARG A 154 26.39 -19.36 3.03
CA ARG A 154 25.21 -19.35 2.12
C ARG A 154 24.96 -20.75 1.55
N ILE A 155 23.71 -21.18 1.61
CA ILE A 155 23.30 -22.55 1.25
C ILE A 155 22.46 -22.49 -0.04
N TYR A 156 23.01 -23.00 -1.14
CA TYR A 156 22.24 -23.13 -2.38
C TYR A 156 21.27 -24.31 -2.29
N ARG A 157 20.02 -24.06 -2.68
CA ARG A 157 18.95 -25.05 -2.70
C ARG A 157 18.76 -25.57 -4.14
N ALA A 158 19.23 -26.77 -4.41
CA ALA A 158 18.98 -27.47 -5.67
C ALA A 158 17.51 -27.90 -5.80
N ASP A 159 16.91 -28.31 -4.67
CA ASP A 159 15.48 -28.63 -4.59
C ASP A 159 14.67 -27.33 -4.52
N LYS A 160 14.03 -26.96 -5.64
CA LYS A 160 13.18 -25.78 -5.77
C LYS A 160 11.78 -25.99 -5.17
N THR A 161 11.37 -27.24 -4.89
CA THR A 161 10.06 -27.58 -4.34
C THR A 161 10.08 -27.70 -2.82
N GLY A 162 11.28 -27.78 -2.23
CA GLY A 162 11.44 -27.90 -0.78
C GLY A 162 11.05 -26.63 -0.04
N GLU A 163 10.51 -26.80 1.18
CA GLU A 163 10.21 -25.68 2.06
C GLU A 163 11.45 -24.83 2.37
N PRO A 164 11.34 -23.50 2.46
CA PRO A 164 12.43 -22.66 2.96
C PRO A 164 12.88 -23.09 4.35
N TYR A 165 14.16 -22.96 4.65
CA TYR A 165 14.69 -23.30 5.96
C TYR A 165 14.12 -22.36 7.03
N PHE A 166 13.56 -22.92 8.08
CA PHE A 166 12.98 -22.20 9.21
C PHE A 166 13.71 -22.46 10.54
N TRP A 167 14.80 -23.24 10.48
CA TRP A 167 15.75 -23.46 11.56
C TRP A 167 17.16 -23.15 11.07
N PRO A 168 18.05 -22.59 11.93
CA PRO A 168 19.46 -22.46 11.59
C PRO A 168 20.09 -23.84 11.31
N THR A 169 20.98 -23.88 10.36
CA THR A 169 21.79 -25.07 10.08
C THR A 169 23.21 -24.90 10.62
N GLU A 170 23.98 -25.97 10.73
CA GLU A 170 25.42 -25.88 11.08
C GLU A 170 26.18 -25.03 10.06
N GLN A 171 25.89 -25.19 8.78
CA GLN A 171 26.53 -24.41 7.71
C GLN A 171 26.21 -22.92 7.79
N SER A 172 25.04 -22.53 8.27
CA SER A 172 24.65 -21.12 8.45
C SER A 172 25.17 -20.51 9.75
N GLU A 173 26.00 -21.22 10.50
CA GLU A 173 26.59 -20.72 11.76
C GLU A 173 25.56 -20.17 12.77
N GLY A 174 24.35 -20.72 12.75
CA GLY A 174 23.25 -20.29 13.61
C GLY A 174 22.36 -19.17 13.06
N TYR A 175 22.67 -18.62 11.88
CA TYR A 175 21.83 -17.62 11.23
C TYR A 175 20.66 -18.24 10.46
N LEU A 176 19.52 -17.53 10.46
CA LEU A 176 18.37 -17.81 9.58
C LEU A 176 18.54 -17.11 8.23
N ASN A 177 17.70 -17.48 7.26
CA ASN A 177 17.61 -16.81 5.95
C ASN A 177 18.91 -16.92 5.10
N MET A 178 19.64 -18.02 5.27
CA MET A 178 20.88 -18.30 4.53
C MET A 178 20.68 -19.34 3.42
N ASP A 179 19.45 -19.77 3.14
CA ASP A 179 19.08 -20.65 2.04
C ASP A 179 18.69 -19.85 0.80
N TYR A 180 19.32 -20.17 -0.34
CA TYR A 180 19.14 -19.47 -1.61
C TYR A 180 18.64 -20.43 -2.68
N TYR A 181 17.61 -20.01 -3.42
CA TYR A 181 17.04 -20.78 -4.52
C TYR A 181 17.59 -20.35 -5.90
N GLY A 182 18.42 -19.32 -5.94
CA GLY A 182 19.17 -18.92 -7.13
C GLY A 182 18.41 -18.09 -8.14
N GLY A 183 17.21 -17.60 -7.81
CA GLY A 183 16.52 -16.62 -8.66
C GLY A 183 17.39 -15.38 -8.91
N ASP A 184 17.33 -14.82 -10.13
CA ASP A 184 18.24 -13.77 -10.58
C ASP A 184 17.63 -12.82 -11.62
N PHE A 185 18.37 -11.78 -12.00
CA PHE A 185 17.94 -10.81 -13.02
C PHE A 185 17.69 -11.45 -14.38
N ALA A 186 18.50 -12.42 -14.77
CA ALA A 186 18.31 -13.15 -16.02
C ALA A 186 17.00 -13.96 -16.01
N GLY A 187 16.68 -14.60 -14.90
CA GLY A 187 15.41 -15.31 -14.71
C GLY A 187 14.21 -14.37 -14.75
N ILE A 188 14.29 -13.21 -14.08
CA ILE A 188 13.22 -12.19 -14.16
C ILE A 188 13.07 -11.73 -15.62
N GLN A 189 14.17 -11.47 -16.33
CA GLN A 189 14.15 -11.04 -17.73
C GLN A 189 13.50 -12.10 -18.64
N GLN A 190 13.80 -13.38 -18.45
CA GLN A 190 13.15 -14.48 -19.19
C GLN A 190 11.64 -14.54 -18.99
N LYS A 191 11.14 -14.05 -17.85
CA LYS A 191 9.72 -14.07 -17.48
C LYS A 191 8.96 -12.77 -17.80
N LEU A 192 9.60 -11.77 -18.39
CA LEU A 192 8.92 -10.54 -18.81
C LEU A 192 7.74 -10.79 -19.76
N PRO A 193 7.80 -11.71 -20.75
CA PRO A 193 6.63 -12.03 -21.57
C PRO A 193 5.45 -12.60 -20.77
N TYR A 194 5.70 -13.40 -19.74
CA TYR A 194 4.68 -13.92 -18.83
C TYR A 194 4.03 -12.78 -18.05
N LEU A 195 4.82 -11.87 -17.51
CA LEU A 195 4.35 -10.71 -16.73
C LEU A 195 3.56 -9.73 -17.60
N ARG A 196 4.05 -9.44 -18.83
CA ARG A 196 3.30 -8.64 -19.80
C ARG A 196 1.96 -9.29 -20.15
N ASP A 197 1.92 -10.60 -20.39
CA ASP A 197 0.68 -11.33 -20.68
C ASP A 197 -0.32 -11.27 -19.52
N LEU A 198 0.17 -11.29 -18.28
CA LEU A 198 -0.66 -11.09 -17.08
C LEU A 198 -1.20 -9.65 -16.95
N GLY A 199 -0.64 -8.70 -17.73
CA GLY A 199 -1.05 -7.29 -17.73
C GLY A 199 -0.26 -6.41 -16.77
N ILE A 200 0.91 -6.87 -16.31
CA ILE A 200 1.76 -6.12 -15.38
C ILE A 200 2.39 -4.92 -16.07
N THR A 201 2.39 -3.78 -15.39
CA THR A 201 2.99 -2.51 -15.84
C THR A 201 4.11 -2.03 -14.92
N CYS A 202 4.18 -2.56 -13.69
CA CYS A 202 5.22 -2.21 -12.73
C CYS A 202 5.68 -3.44 -11.94
N LEU A 203 7.00 -3.66 -11.89
CA LEU A 203 7.61 -4.62 -10.97
C LEU A 203 8.10 -3.87 -9.73
N TYR A 204 7.72 -4.34 -8.56
CA TYR A 204 8.34 -4.01 -7.30
C TYR A 204 9.27 -5.17 -6.92
N LEU A 205 10.58 -4.92 -6.90
CA LEU A 205 11.58 -5.88 -6.47
C LEU A 205 11.90 -5.69 -5.00
N ASN A 206 11.74 -6.73 -4.17
CA ASN A 206 12.34 -6.78 -2.85
C ASN A 206 13.86 -6.54 -2.95
N PRO A 207 14.57 -6.21 -1.85
CA PRO A 207 15.95 -5.70 -1.92
C PRO A 207 16.87 -6.47 -2.84
N ILE A 208 17.60 -5.75 -3.68
CA ILE A 208 18.53 -6.30 -4.67
C ILE A 208 19.99 -5.99 -4.37
N PHE A 209 20.27 -5.14 -3.38
CA PHE A 209 21.63 -4.74 -3.05
C PHE A 209 22.41 -5.89 -2.40
N GLU A 210 23.73 -5.86 -2.54
CA GLU A 210 24.60 -6.86 -1.89
C GLU A 210 24.28 -6.96 -0.41
N ALA A 211 24.03 -8.20 0.06
CA ALA A 211 23.67 -8.51 1.44
C ALA A 211 24.01 -9.97 1.75
N HIS A 212 23.99 -10.36 3.03
CA HIS A 212 24.31 -11.74 3.41
C HIS A 212 23.08 -12.63 3.55
N ALA A 213 21.93 -12.10 3.93
CA ALA A 213 20.69 -12.87 4.02
C ALA A 213 19.93 -12.89 2.68
N ASN A 214 19.16 -13.94 2.45
CA ASN A 214 18.39 -14.12 1.20
C ASN A 214 17.35 -13.03 0.95
N HIS A 215 16.83 -12.39 2.01
CA HIS A 215 15.88 -11.27 1.93
C HIS A 215 16.54 -9.93 1.61
N ARG A 216 17.83 -9.78 1.84
CA ARG A 216 18.67 -8.60 1.54
C ARG A 216 18.30 -7.31 2.26
N TYR A 217 17.46 -7.37 3.31
CA TYR A 217 17.19 -6.21 4.16
C TYR A 217 18.39 -5.81 5.03
N ASN A 218 19.32 -6.72 5.28
CA ASN A 218 20.61 -6.43 5.92
C ASN A 218 21.65 -5.98 4.88
N THR A 219 21.42 -4.84 4.24
CA THR A 219 22.24 -4.33 3.14
C THR A 219 23.73 -4.26 3.53
N ALA A 220 24.57 -4.90 2.73
CA ALA A 220 26.03 -4.90 2.89
C ALA A 220 26.71 -3.83 2.02
N ASN A 221 26.21 -3.59 0.80
CA ASN A 221 26.72 -2.57 -0.09
C ASN A 221 25.61 -1.99 -0.97
N TYR A 222 25.19 -0.75 -0.72
CA TYR A 222 24.12 -0.07 -1.46
C TYR A 222 24.43 0.21 -2.93
N LEU A 223 25.71 0.28 -3.30
CA LEU A 223 26.13 0.64 -4.68
C LEU A 223 26.32 -0.56 -5.59
N LYS A 224 26.11 -1.78 -5.08
CA LYS A 224 26.26 -3.02 -5.83
C LYS A 224 25.01 -3.88 -5.76
N ALA A 225 24.63 -4.46 -6.89
CA ALA A 225 23.71 -5.57 -6.90
C ALA A 225 24.31 -6.78 -6.15
N ASP A 226 23.46 -7.57 -5.49
CA ASP A 226 23.90 -8.83 -4.90
C ASP A 226 24.43 -9.76 -5.99
N PRO A 227 25.64 -10.33 -5.85
CA PRO A 227 26.27 -11.14 -6.89
C PRO A 227 25.47 -12.40 -7.26
N LEU A 228 24.58 -12.87 -6.37
CA LEU A 228 23.66 -13.97 -6.69
C LEU A 228 22.51 -13.56 -7.61
N LEU A 229 22.17 -12.26 -7.63
CA LEU A 229 21.18 -11.73 -8.55
C LEU A 229 21.79 -11.33 -9.89
N GLY A 230 23.03 -10.86 -9.89
CA GLY A 230 23.75 -10.38 -11.07
C GLY A 230 24.57 -9.14 -10.79
N THR A 231 24.92 -8.42 -11.85
CA THR A 231 25.68 -7.16 -11.79
C THR A 231 24.80 -5.93 -11.96
N ASN A 232 25.35 -4.75 -11.72
CA ASN A 232 24.67 -3.48 -11.97
C ASN A 232 24.30 -3.32 -13.47
N GLU A 233 25.18 -3.80 -14.36
CA GLU A 233 24.95 -3.78 -15.82
C GLU A 233 23.81 -4.72 -16.21
N GLU A 234 23.73 -5.91 -15.60
CA GLU A 234 22.62 -6.85 -15.81
C GLU A 234 21.30 -6.30 -15.28
N PHE A 235 21.31 -5.58 -14.15
CA PHE A 235 20.14 -4.85 -13.68
C PHE A 235 19.70 -3.77 -14.67
N SER A 236 20.64 -2.98 -15.19
CA SER A 236 20.33 -1.97 -16.22
C SER A 236 19.77 -2.61 -17.50
N ALA A 237 20.30 -3.74 -17.91
CA ALA A 237 19.78 -4.51 -19.05
C ALA A 237 18.36 -5.04 -18.79
N LEU A 238 18.08 -5.50 -17.57
CA LEU A 238 16.73 -5.89 -17.13
C LEU A 238 15.75 -4.71 -17.20
N CYS A 239 16.14 -3.53 -16.71
CA CYS A 239 15.30 -2.32 -16.79
C CYS A 239 14.99 -1.96 -18.25
N ALA A 240 16.01 -2.00 -19.13
CA ALA A 240 15.83 -1.73 -20.55
C ALA A 240 14.94 -2.78 -21.23
N ALA A 241 15.06 -4.06 -20.86
CA ALA A 241 14.20 -5.13 -21.37
C ALA A 241 12.76 -4.97 -20.90
N ALA A 242 12.54 -4.69 -19.61
CA ALA A 242 11.21 -4.44 -19.03
C ALA A 242 10.53 -3.25 -19.70
N ALA A 243 11.26 -2.16 -19.94
CA ALA A 243 10.72 -0.98 -20.61
C ALA A 243 10.21 -1.28 -22.03
N ARG A 244 10.89 -2.19 -22.79
CA ARG A 244 10.40 -2.65 -24.10
C ARG A 244 9.09 -3.42 -24.04
N GLU A 245 8.84 -4.07 -22.91
CA GLU A 245 7.57 -4.77 -22.64
C GLU A 245 6.50 -3.87 -21.97
N GLY A 246 6.77 -2.56 -21.84
CA GLY A 246 5.88 -1.60 -21.18
C GLY A 246 5.84 -1.73 -19.67
N ILE A 247 6.87 -2.34 -19.06
CA ILE A 247 6.96 -2.59 -17.62
C ILE A 247 8.05 -1.69 -17.02
N ARG A 248 7.72 -0.98 -15.94
CA ARG A 248 8.68 -0.20 -15.14
C ARG A 248 9.11 -0.99 -13.90
N ILE A 249 10.27 -0.67 -13.34
CA ILE A 249 10.81 -1.37 -12.16
C ILE A 249 11.05 -0.35 -11.06
N ILE A 250 10.53 -0.62 -9.85
CA ILE A 250 10.86 0.09 -8.62
C ILE A 250 11.62 -0.83 -7.66
N LEU A 251 12.48 -0.24 -6.85
CA LEU A 251 13.35 -0.94 -5.91
C LEU A 251 12.94 -0.74 -4.47
N ASP A 252 13.34 -1.65 -3.61
CA ASP A 252 13.21 -1.52 -2.16
C ASP A 252 14.38 -0.67 -1.62
N GLY A 253 14.06 0.43 -0.96
CA GLY A 253 15.00 1.36 -0.33
C GLY A 253 15.05 1.14 1.18
N VAL A 254 15.99 0.33 1.63
CA VAL A 254 16.21 0.03 3.05
C VAL A 254 17.21 1.03 3.61
N PHE A 255 16.74 2.19 4.07
CA PHE A 255 17.61 3.32 4.46
C PHE A 255 17.59 3.63 5.95
N SER A 256 16.94 2.83 6.79
CA SER A 256 16.90 2.96 8.26
C SER A 256 18.03 2.22 8.96
N HIS A 257 18.62 1.21 8.31
CA HIS A 257 19.67 0.37 8.89
C HIS A 257 20.53 -0.27 7.80
N THR A 258 21.67 -0.83 8.21
CA THR A 258 22.53 -1.66 7.35
C THR A 258 22.69 -3.07 7.92
N GLY A 259 23.34 -3.96 7.19
CA GLY A 259 23.82 -5.21 7.77
C GLY A 259 24.99 -4.95 8.74
N SER A 260 25.07 -5.71 9.82
CA SER A 260 26.21 -5.66 10.75
C SER A 260 27.53 -6.04 10.07
N ASP A 261 27.44 -6.89 9.06
CA ASP A 261 28.54 -7.33 8.21
C ASP A 261 28.64 -6.55 6.87
N SER A 262 28.13 -5.32 6.83
CA SER A 262 28.24 -4.42 5.68
C SER A 262 29.64 -3.81 5.55
N VAL A 263 29.97 -3.28 4.37
CA VAL A 263 31.20 -2.50 4.14
C VAL A 263 31.24 -1.24 5.04
N TYR A 264 30.09 -0.77 5.49
CA TYR A 264 29.92 0.45 6.31
C TYR A 264 30.13 0.17 7.81
N PHE A 265 29.54 -0.90 8.34
CA PHE A 265 29.61 -1.27 9.75
C PHE A 265 30.72 -2.29 10.03
N ASN A 266 30.73 -3.41 9.31
CA ASN A 266 31.77 -4.45 9.28
C ASN A 266 32.12 -5.09 10.62
N ARG A 267 31.09 -5.48 11.40
CA ARG A 267 31.31 -6.16 12.70
C ARG A 267 32.06 -7.47 12.54
N GLU A 268 31.67 -8.27 11.58
CA GLU A 268 32.22 -9.61 11.30
C GLU A 268 33.60 -9.58 10.60
N GLY A 269 34.00 -8.41 10.06
CA GLY A 269 35.32 -8.24 9.41
C GLY A 269 35.44 -8.83 8.01
N ARG A 270 34.32 -9.10 7.34
CA ARG A 270 34.27 -9.65 5.98
C ARG A 270 34.90 -8.72 4.94
N TYR A 271 34.92 -7.41 5.22
CA TYR A 271 35.45 -6.38 4.35
C TYR A 271 36.79 -5.78 4.83
N GLY A 272 37.60 -6.60 5.53
CA GLY A 272 38.92 -6.21 6.01
C GLY A 272 38.87 -5.39 7.32
N PRO A 273 39.87 -4.53 7.58
CA PRO A 273 40.01 -3.86 8.87
C PRO A 273 39.11 -2.60 9.04
N GLY A 274 38.50 -2.13 7.95
CA GLY A 274 37.68 -0.90 7.95
C GLY A 274 36.25 -1.13 8.50
N GLY A 275 35.44 -0.08 8.40
CA GLY A 275 34.05 -0.06 8.86
C GLY A 275 33.87 0.55 10.24
N ALA A 276 32.67 1.08 10.51
CA ALA A 276 32.39 1.87 11.71
C ALA A 276 32.58 1.10 13.03
N TYR A 277 32.37 -0.20 13.04
CA TYR A 277 32.52 -1.03 14.25
C TYR A 277 33.99 -1.28 14.58
N ARG A 278 34.81 -1.61 13.58
CA ARG A 278 36.20 -2.01 13.75
C ARG A 278 37.18 -0.83 13.80
N ASP A 279 36.89 0.25 13.10
CA ASP A 279 37.73 1.42 12.99
C ASP A 279 37.00 2.70 13.46
N ARG A 280 37.46 3.24 14.61
CA ARG A 280 36.87 4.46 15.15
C ARG A 280 37.13 5.70 14.27
N SER A 281 38.12 5.66 13.37
CA SER A 281 38.41 6.70 12.39
C SER A 281 37.68 6.51 11.05
N SER A 282 36.90 5.47 10.93
CA SER A 282 36.10 5.18 9.73
C SER A 282 35.22 6.39 9.33
N PRO A 283 35.16 6.74 8.04
CA PRO A 283 34.26 7.80 7.55
C PRO A 283 32.78 7.48 7.83
N TYR A 284 32.46 6.22 8.08
CA TYR A 284 31.11 5.76 8.41
C TYR A 284 30.79 5.79 9.90
N ARG A 285 31.75 6.19 10.77
CA ARG A 285 31.57 6.15 12.22
C ARG A 285 30.39 7.01 12.69
N SER A 286 30.20 8.17 12.09
CA SER A 286 29.12 9.10 12.40
C SER A 286 27.73 8.65 11.91
N TRP A 287 27.67 7.56 11.14
CA TRP A 287 26.40 7.02 10.68
C TRP A 287 25.66 6.22 11.75
N TYR A 288 26.35 5.79 12.80
CA TYR A 288 25.83 4.89 13.81
C TYR A 288 25.96 5.47 15.22
N ASP A 289 25.01 5.12 16.07
CA ASP A 289 25.03 5.48 17.48
C ASP A 289 25.68 4.36 18.30
N PHE A 290 26.83 4.63 18.89
CA PHE A 290 27.59 3.71 19.71
C PHE A 290 27.54 4.17 21.15
N ASP A 291 26.83 3.42 22.00
CA ASP A 291 26.76 3.66 23.44
C ASP A 291 26.78 2.35 24.22
N SER A 292 27.46 2.34 25.36
CA SER A 292 27.52 1.19 26.27
C SER A 292 26.17 0.86 26.93
N GLY A 293 25.20 1.75 26.85
CA GLY A 293 23.84 1.50 27.32
C GLY A 293 23.04 0.56 26.40
N TYR A 294 23.47 0.40 25.14
CA TYR A 294 22.86 -0.59 24.26
C TYR A 294 23.42 -2.00 24.54
N PRO A 295 22.58 -3.05 24.54
CA PRO A 295 23.01 -4.42 24.86
C PRO A 295 24.19 -4.90 23.99
N CYS A 296 24.22 -4.54 22.70
CA CYS A 296 25.29 -4.90 21.76
C CYS A 296 26.36 -3.80 21.57
N GLY A 297 26.25 -2.68 22.33
CA GLY A 297 27.17 -1.54 22.26
C GLY A 297 26.88 -0.55 21.15
N TYR A 298 25.78 -0.70 20.44
CA TYR A 298 25.30 0.20 19.41
C TYR A 298 23.77 0.09 19.24
N ARG A 299 23.15 1.13 18.70
CA ARG A 299 21.71 1.13 18.38
C ARG A 299 21.44 0.19 17.22
N CYS A 300 20.43 -0.68 17.37
CA CYS A 300 20.03 -1.61 16.33
C CYS A 300 18.50 -1.67 16.21
N TRP A 301 18.03 -1.95 15.00
CA TRP A 301 16.63 -1.99 14.66
C TRP A 301 15.90 -3.08 15.44
N TRP A 302 14.93 -2.68 16.27
CA TRP A 302 14.10 -3.59 17.12
C TRP A 302 14.91 -4.59 17.96
N GLY A 303 16.16 -4.28 18.29
CA GLY A 303 17.02 -5.16 19.06
C GLY A 303 17.72 -6.25 18.24
N PHE A 304 17.59 -6.24 16.91
CA PHE A 304 18.32 -7.15 16.03
C PHE A 304 19.77 -6.69 15.84
N GLU A 305 20.71 -7.31 16.53
CA GLU A 305 22.13 -6.95 16.45
C GLU A 305 22.71 -7.01 15.02
N THR A 306 22.10 -7.81 14.14
CA THR A 306 22.49 -7.89 12.72
C THR A 306 22.06 -6.69 11.89
N LEU A 307 21.26 -5.77 12.46
CA LEU A 307 20.69 -4.60 11.78
C LEU A 307 21.02 -3.30 12.53
N PRO A 308 22.30 -2.84 12.52
CA PRO A 308 22.65 -1.55 13.12
C PRO A 308 21.89 -0.41 12.45
N GLU A 309 21.16 0.36 13.25
CA GLU A 309 20.43 1.55 12.79
C GLU A 309 21.41 2.67 12.39
N VAL A 310 21.03 3.41 11.35
CA VAL A 310 21.77 4.60 10.93
C VAL A 310 21.16 5.86 11.55
N GLN A 311 21.95 6.91 11.59
CA GLN A 311 21.48 8.27 11.92
C GLN A 311 21.12 8.98 10.61
N GLU A 312 19.85 9.04 10.30
CA GLU A 312 19.31 9.57 9.04
C GLU A 312 19.50 11.09 8.88
N ASP A 313 19.90 11.77 9.96
CA ASP A 313 20.28 13.18 9.95
C ASP A 313 21.80 13.41 9.78
N SER A 314 22.61 12.35 9.82
CA SER A 314 24.06 12.45 9.58
C SER A 314 24.31 13.01 8.18
N PRO A 315 24.99 14.18 8.06
CA PRO A 315 25.17 14.84 6.75
C PRO A 315 25.86 13.96 5.72
N SER A 316 26.84 13.15 6.12
CA SER A 316 27.57 12.26 5.21
C SER A 316 26.72 11.05 4.79
N TYR A 317 25.80 10.59 5.64
CA TYR A 317 24.85 9.54 5.27
C TYR A 317 23.80 10.08 4.29
N VAL A 318 23.24 11.25 4.59
CA VAL A 318 22.29 11.94 3.69
C VAL A 318 22.91 12.16 2.31
N ASP A 319 24.15 12.66 2.25
CA ASP A 319 24.86 12.86 0.98
C ASP A 319 25.11 11.54 0.25
N PHE A 320 25.46 10.49 0.98
CA PHE A 320 25.64 9.15 0.41
C PHE A 320 24.35 8.58 -0.18
N ILE A 321 23.21 8.76 0.46
CA ILE A 321 21.93 8.27 -0.06
C ILE A 321 21.38 9.19 -1.15
N CYS A 322 21.35 10.51 -0.91
CA CYS A 322 20.61 11.49 -1.71
C CYS A 322 21.49 12.33 -2.64
N GLY A 323 22.79 12.35 -2.43
CA GLY A 323 23.74 13.20 -3.17
C GLY A 323 24.01 12.67 -4.58
N LYS A 324 24.65 13.51 -5.40
CA LYS A 324 25.09 13.15 -6.75
C LYS A 324 26.12 12.02 -6.70
N GLY A 325 25.88 10.94 -7.47
CA GLY A 325 26.68 9.72 -7.41
C GLY A 325 26.38 8.85 -6.19
N GLY A 326 25.41 9.23 -5.37
CA GLY A 326 24.93 8.45 -4.24
C GLY A 326 24.01 7.30 -4.67
N VAL A 327 23.37 6.69 -3.69
CA VAL A 327 22.57 5.47 -3.90
C VAL A 327 21.40 5.71 -4.86
N ILE A 328 20.59 6.75 -4.60
CA ILE A 328 19.42 7.09 -5.41
C ILE A 328 19.84 7.45 -6.83
N ASP A 329 20.87 8.30 -6.99
CA ASP A 329 21.40 8.71 -8.29
C ASP A 329 21.89 7.49 -9.10
N THR A 330 22.61 6.58 -8.46
CA THR A 330 23.14 5.37 -9.09
C THR A 330 22.02 4.48 -9.66
N TRP A 331 21.03 4.10 -8.84
CA TRP A 331 20.02 3.13 -9.25
C TRP A 331 18.98 3.70 -10.20
N LEU A 332 18.59 4.98 -10.03
CA LEU A 332 17.74 5.66 -11.01
C LEU A 332 18.49 5.87 -12.34
N GLY A 333 19.80 6.16 -12.29
CA GLY A 333 20.66 6.23 -13.47
C GLY A 333 20.79 4.90 -14.21
N LEU A 334 20.74 3.76 -13.52
CA LEU A 334 20.72 2.42 -14.09
C LEU A 334 19.35 2.01 -14.69
N GLY A 335 18.31 2.82 -14.50
CA GLY A 335 17.02 2.61 -15.15
C GLY A 335 15.85 2.32 -14.20
N ALA A 336 16.04 2.30 -12.88
CA ALA A 336 14.93 2.19 -11.95
C ALA A 336 13.95 3.37 -12.11
N SER A 337 12.67 3.10 -11.89
CA SER A 337 11.58 4.08 -12.03
C SER A 337 11.13 4.66 -10.69
N GLY A 338 11.76 4.26 -9.59
CA GLY A 338 11.44 4.75 -8.26
C GLY A 338 11.85 3.79 -7.15
N PHE A 339 11.42 4.13 -5.94
CA PHE A 339 11.68 3.35 -4.73
C PHE A 339 10.42 3.13 -3.91
N ARG A 340 10.34 1.99 -3.25
CA ARG A 340 9.52 1.78 -2.05
C ARG A 340 10.44 1.94 -0.84
N LEU A 341 10.10 2.78 0.11
CA LEU A 341 10.85 2.94 1.35
C LEU A 341 10.39 1.90 2.38
N ASP A 342 11.34 1.10 2.82
CA ASP A 342 11.20 0.17 3.94
C ASP A 342 10.99 0.95 5.24
N VAL A 343 10.09 0.47 6.11
CA VAL A 343 9.72 1.07 7.38
C VAL A 343 9.61 2.60 7.34
N ALA A 344 8.91 3.14 6.33
CA ALA A 344 8.80 4.60 6.14
C ALA A 344 8.21 5.32 7.36
N ASP A 345 7.46 4.63 8.19
CA ASP A 345 6.91 5.16 9.44
C ASP A 345 7.96 5.34 10.56
N GLU A 346 9.14 4.79 10.41
CA GLU A 346 10.27 4.98 11.32
C GLU A 346 11.28 6.02 10.80
N LEU A 347 11.26 6.35 9.48
CA LEU A 347 12.15 7.37 8.91
C LEU A 347 11.67 8.79 9.29
N PRO A 348 12.57 9.73 9.65
CA PRO A 348 12.19 11.12 9.86
C PRO A 348 11.61 11.77 8.60
N ASP A 349 10.58 12.61 8.74
CA ASP A 349 9.97 13.34 7.61
C ASP A 349 11.01 14.15 6.83
N SER A 350 11.94 14.80 7.53
CA SER A 350 13.02 15.58 6.90
C SER A 350 13.96 14.74 6.04
N PHE A 351 14.13 13.45 6.35
CA PHE A 351 14.92 12.52 5.53
C PHE A 351 14.12 12.06 4.32
N ILE A 352 12.83 11.74 4.50
CA ILE A 352 11.92 11.38 3.39
C ILE A 352 11.82 12.53 2.38
N GLU A 353 11.76 13.79 2.84
CA GLU A 353 11.76 14.97 1.95
C GLU A 353 13.05 15.08 1.11
N LYS A 354 14.21 14.79 1.70
CA LYS A 354 15.50 14.77 0.98
C LYS A 354 15.55 13.62 -0.04
N ILE A 355 15.06 12.43 0.34
CA ILE A 355 14.92 11.28 -0.58
C ILE A 355 14.00 11.66 -1.74
N ARG A 356 12.83 12.29 -1.45
CA ARG A 356 11.92 12.77 -2.49
C ARG A 356 12.61 13.72 -3.45
N ALA A 357 13.32 14.71 -2.92
CA ALA A 357 14.03 15.68 -3.75
C ALA A 357 15.05 14.99 -4.67
N ALA A 358 15.83 14.04 -4.16
CA ALA A 358 16.78 13.26 -4.94
C ALA A 358 16.08 12.40 -6.02
N VAL A 359 14.98 11.72 -5.67
CA VAL A 359 14.20 10.91 -6.62
C VAL A 359 13.60 11.79 -7.72
N LYS A 360 12.98 12.92 -7.36
CA LYS A 360 12.33 13.82 -8.32
C LYS A 360 13.31 14.61 -9.19
N ALA A 361 14.57 14.73 -8.79
CA ALA A 361 15.64 15.29 -9.62
C ALA A 361 15.89 14.45 -10.89
N HIS A 362 15.58 13.15 -10.86
CA HIS A 362 15.65 12.26 -12.03
C HIS A 362 14.39 12.28 -12.91
N GLY A 363 13.38 13.02 -12.53
CA GLY A 363 12.11 13.18 -13.26
C GLY A 363 10.90 13.17 -12.34
N GLY A 364 9.92 14.02 -12.61
CA GLY A 364 8.67 14.10 -11.83
C GLY A 364 7.85 12.80 -11.88
N ASP A 365 8.11 11.94 -12.87
CA ASP A 365 7.49 10.64 -13.06
C ASP A 365 8.14 9.49 -12.27
N LYS A 366 9.21 9.75 -11.50
CA LYS A 366 9.80 8.76 -10.61
C LYS A 366 8.94 8.58 -9.37
N LEU A 367 8.67 7.32 -8.99
CA LEU A 367 7.80 6.97 -7.86
C LEU A 367 8.57 6.93 -6.54
N LEU A 368 7.97 7.47 -5.49
CA LEU A 368 8.38 7.25 -4.10
C LEU A 368 7.20 6.71 -3.29
N LEU A 369 7.17 5.40 -3.11
CA LEU A 369 6.18 4.66 -2.33
C LEU A 369 6.71 4.43 -0.91
N GLY A 370 5.87 4.48 0.12
CA GLY A 370 6.28 4.19 1.49
C GLY A 370 5.53 3.00 2.10
N GLU A 371 6.20 2.29 2.99
CA GLU A 371 5.56 1.31 3.85
C GLU A 371 4.99 2.00 5.08
N VAL A 372 3.65 2.05 5.19
CA VAL A 372 2.91 2.56 6.35
C VAL A 372 1.72 1.63 6.58
N TRP A 373 1.61 1.08 7.79
CA TRP A 373 0.66 0.00 8.08
C TRP A 373 -0.76 0.48 8.43
N GLU A 374 -0.91 1.76 8.83
CA GLU A 374 -2.18 2.37 9.22
C GLU A 374 -2.59 3.48 8.23
N ASP A 375 -3.62 4.26 8.58
CA ASP A 375 -3.96 5.47 7.85
C ASP A 375 -2.77 6.46 7.88
N ALA A 376 -2.15 6.66 6.72
CA ALA A 376 -0.95 7.48 6.60
C ALA A 376 -1.20 8.98 6.85
N THR A 377 -2.46 9.43 6.82
CA THR A 377 -2.80 10.85 7.07
C THR A 377 -2.84 11.17 8.56
N THR A 378 -3.12 10.17 9.39
CA THR A 378 -3.23 10.32 10.86
C THR A 378 -2.11 9.63 11.63
N LYS A 379 -1.18 8.96 10.93
CA LYS A 379 -0.05 8.26 11.56
C LYS A 379 0.74 9.19 12.49
N GLU A 380 0.99 8.70 13.69
CA GLU A 380 1.94 9.29 14.63
C GLU A 380 3.12 8.35 14.86
N ALA A 381 4.31 8.88 14.83
CA ALA A 381 5.53 8.18 15.22
C ALA A 381 6.44 9.13 15.99
N PHE A 382 7.13 8.61 17.03
CA PHE A 382 8.02 9.38 17.89
C PHE A 382 7.38 10.66 18.47
N GLY A 383 6.06 10.60 18.76
CA GLY A 383 5.29 11.73 19.30
C GLY A 383 4.97 12.85 18.31
N GLN A 384 5.20 12.62 17.03
CA GLN A 384 4.91 13.57 15.96
C GLN A 384 3.90 13.02 14.94
N ARG A 385 2.97 13.89 14.50
CA ARG A 385 2.09 13.62 13.36
C ARG A 385 2.93 13.61 12.09
N ARG A 386 2.82 12.54 11.31
CA ARG A 386 3.58 12.39 10.07
C ARG A 386 2.92 13.17 8.92
N THR A 387 3.73 13.59 7.96
CA THR A 387 3.29 14.49 6.87
C THR A 387 3.36 13.85 5.49
N TYR A 388 3.38 12.53 5.41
CA TYR A 388 3.69 11.72 4.23
C TYR A 388 3.03 12.15 2.93
N LEU A 389 1.70 12.38 2.96
CA LEU A 389 0.86 12.54 1.77
C LEU A 389 0.45 13.99 1.51
N ARG A 390 1.17 14.95 2.08
CA ARG A 390 0.85 16.39 1.91
C ARG A 390 1.51 17.06 0.71
N GLY A 391 2.34 16.34 -0.06
CA GLY A 391 3.03 16.85 -1.26
C GLY A 391 4.56 16.90 -1.14
N HIS A 392 5.13 16.87 0.07
CA HIS A 392 6.56 16.97 0.31
C HIS A 392 7.22 15.62 0.63
N GLY A 393 6.45 14.64 1.09
CA GLY A 393 6.93 13.33 1.50
C GLY A 393 6.81 12.29 0.39
N LEU A 394 5.95 11.29 0.60
CA LEU A 394 5.73 10.18 -0.29
C LEU A 394 4.76 10.55 -1.43
N ASP A 395 4.87 9.87 -2.57
CA ASP A 395 3.83 9.93 -3.60
C ASP A 395 2.60 9.13 -3.17
N ALA A 396 2.81 7.97 -2.58
CA ALA A 396 1.77 7.07 -2.11
C ALA A 396 2.32 6.10 -1.05
N VAL A 397 1.45 5.27 -0.50
CA VAL A 397 1.80 4.24 0.49
C VAL A 397 1.28 2.86 0.10
N MET A 398 1.87 1.81 0.69
CA MET A 398 1.30 0.47 0.71
C MET A 398 -0.03 0.52 1.48
N ASN A 399 -1.14 0.18 0.82
CA ASN A 399 -2.48 0.42 1.34
C ASN A 399 -2.95 -0.74 2.26
N TYR A 400 -2.32 -0.88 3.40
CA TYR A 400 -2.72 -1.84 4.43
C TYR A 400 -4.17 -1.66 4.89
N PRO A 401 -4.71 -0.42 5.02
CA PRO A 401 -6.13 -0.26 5.34
C PRO A 401 -7.07 -0.97 4.36
N PHE A 402 -6.83 -0.86 3.05
CA PHE A 402 -7.66 -1.56 2.05
C PHE A 402 -7.46 -3.07 2.06
N ARG A 403 -6.21 -3.53 2.30
CA ARG A 403 -5.95 -4.96 2.53
C ARG A 403 -6.78 -5.51 3.70
N ASN A 404 -6.74 -4.82 4.83
CA ASN A 404 -7.43 -5.25 6.04
C ASN A 404 -8.95 -5.24 5.82
N ALA A 405 -9.52 -4.17 5.25
CA ALA A 405 -10.94 -4.10 4.90
C ALA A 405 -11.36 -5.21 3.93
N THR A 406 -10.51 -5.56 2.95
CA THR A 406 -10.78 -6.66 2.01
C THR A 406 -10.78 -8.01 2.72
N LEU A 407 -9.80 -8.27 3.60
CA LEU A 407 -9.76 -9.51 4.38
C LEU A 407 -10.94 -9.60 5.36
N ASP A 408 -11.30 -8.50 6.01
CA ASP A 408 -12.47 -8.43 6.90
C ASP A 408 -13.76 -8.74 6.13
N TYR A 409 -13.93 -8.17 4.92
CA TYR A 409 -15.03 -8.53 4.03
C TYR A 409 -15.07 -10.03 3.75
N LEU A 410 -13.94 -10.61 3.34
CA LEU A 410 -13.86 -12.04 3.00
C LEU A 410 -14.04 -12.94 4.23
N HIS A 411 -13.71 -12.50 5.43
CA HIS A 411 -13.89 -13.24 6.67
C HIS A 411 -15.28 -13.09 7.31
N GLY A 412 -16.18 -12.31 6.70
CA GLY A 412 -17.56 -12.21 7.15
C GLY A 412 -17.82 -11.07 8.13
N ALA A 413 -16.95 -10.07 8.22
CA ALA A 413 -17.22 -8.85 9.00
C ALA A 413 -18.47 -8.12 8.49
N ASP A 414 -19.03 -7.23 9.29
CA ASP A 414 -20.15 -6.40 8.87
C ASP A 414 -19.78 -5.56 7.64
N VAL A 415 -20.54 -5.71 6.56
CA VAL A 415 -20.24 -5.08 5.27
C VAL A 415 -20.35 -3.55 5.35
N ALA A 416 -21.27 -3.02 6.18
CA ALA A 416 -21.36 -1.58 6.39
C ALA A 416 -20.11 -1.03 7.09
N ALA A 417 -19.54 -1.76 8.06
CA ALA A 417 -18.29 -1.38 8.70
C ALA A 417 -17.10 -1.43 7.73
N VAL A 418 -17.03 -2.45 6.86
CA VAL A 418 -16.02 -2.54 5.80
C VAL A 418 -16.15 -1.34 4.84
N ALA A 419 -17.36 -1.02 4.41
CA ALA A 419 -17.61 0.12 3.53
C ALA A 419 -17.20 1.46 4.18
N ASP A 420 -17.47 1.64 5.48
CA ASP A 420 -17.04 2.85 6.22
C ASP A 420 -15.51 2.96 6.25
N GLN A 421 -14.79 1.88 6.50
CA GLN A 421 -13.31 1.86 6.46
C GLN A 421 -12.78 2.26 5.07
N LEU A 422 -13.34 1.70 4.00
CA LEU A 422 -12.95 2.05 2.63
C LEU A 422 -13.21 3.52 2.32
N MET A 423 -14.40 4.00 2.66
CA MET A 423 -14.79 5.39 2.39
C MET A 423 -14.00 6.40 3.22
N GLN A 424 -13.60 6.06 4.45
CA GLN A 424 -12.71 6.91 5.25
C GLN A 424 -11.35 7.13 4.56
N ILE A 425 -10.73 6.07 4.04
CA ILE A 425 -9.47 6.22 3.30
C ILE A 425 -9.67 7.03 2.02
N CYS A 426 -10.78 6.82 1.30
CA CYS A 426 -11.11 7.62 0.11
C CYS A 426 -11.35 9.10 0.45
N GLU A 427 -11.90 9.40 1.61
CA GLU A 427 -12.12 10.77 2.09
C GLU A 427 -10.83 11.42 2.63
N ASN A 428 -10.00 10.65 3.34
CA ASN A 428 -8.83 11.15 4.05
C ASN A 428 -7.62 11.39 3.16
N TYR A 429 -7.41 10.52 2.15
CA TYR A 429 -6.22 10.58 1.30
C TYR A 429 -6.36 11.64 0.20
N PRO A 430 -5.32 12.46 -0.07
CA PRO A 430 -5.26 13.23 -1.30
C PRO A 430 -5.44 12.36 -2.52
N ALA A 431 -6.30 12.77 -3.47
CA ALA A 431 -6.58 11.99 -4.66
C ALA A 431 -5.30 11.58 -5.44
N PRO A 432 -4.27 12.45 -5.63
CA PRO A 432 -3.03 12.03 -6.28
C PRO A 432 -2.33 10.86 -5.57
N ALA A 433 -2.36 10.83 -4.23
CA ALA A 433 -1.74 9.77 -3.45
C ALA A 433 -2.57 8.48 -3.47
N LEU A 434 -3.89 8.61 -3.32
CA LEU A 434 -4.82 7.48 -3.35
C LEU A 434 -4.76 6.73 -4.70
N ASP A 435 -4.69 7.47 -5.81
CA ASP A 435 -4.63 6.90 -7.16
C ASP A 435 -3.36 6.07 -7.43
N CYS A 436 -2.29 6.33 -6.68
CA CYS A 436 -1.03 5.59 -6.74
C CYS A 436 -0.79 4.64 -5.55
N ALA A 437 -1.73 4.57 -4.58
CA ALA A 437 -1.60 3.70 -3.43
C ALA A 437 -1.55 2.23 -3.85
N MET A 438 -0.60 1.47 -3.29
CA MET A 438 -0.41 0.06 -3.63
C MET A 438 -1.43 -0.80 -2.89
N ASN A 439 -2.44 -1.30 -3.59
CA ASN A 439 -3.43 -2.24 -3.05
C ASN A 439 -2.94 -3.68 -3.20
N PHE A 440 -2.98 -4.47 -2.14
CA PHE A 440 -2.46 -5.85 -2.16
C PHE A 440 -3.23 -6.72 -1.18
N LEU A 441 -3.12 -8.04 -1.32
CA LEU A 441 -3.66 -9.02 -0.37
C LEU A 441 -2.55 -9.68 0.46
N SER A 442 -1.40 -9.88 -0.14
CA SER A 442 -0.22 -10.44 0.51
C SER A 442 1.07 -9.76 0.04
N THR A 443 2.10 -9.88 0.87
CA THR A 443 3.47 -9.44 0.60
C THR A 443 4.45 -10.46 1.20
N HIS A 444 5.73 -10.16 1.10
CA HIS A 444 6.78 -10.94 1.75
C HIS A 444 6.75 -10.90 3.29
N ASP A 445 5.96 -10.00 3.91
CA ASP A 445 5.82 -9.84 5.37
C ASP A 445 4.55 -10.46 5.95
N THR A 446 3.60 -10.84 5.08
CA THR A 446 2.31 -11.40 5.51
C THR A 446 2.17 -12.85 5.04
N GLU A 447 1.18 -13.56 5.54
CA GLU A 447 0.78 -14.84 4.97
C GLU A 447 0.39 -14.63 3.50
N ARG A 448 0.60 -15.67 2.66
CA ARG A 448 0.08 -15.70 1.30
C ARG A 448 -1.41 -15.47 1.28
N ALA A 449 -1.92 -14.74 0.28
CA ALA A 449 -3.31 -14.31 0.23
C ALA A 449 -4.30 -15.46 0.41
N ILE A 450 -4.10 -16.58 -0.28
CA ILE A 450 -4.99 -17.74 -0.14
C ILE A 450 -4.94 -18.35 1.27
N THR A 451 -3.75 -18.36 1.91
CA THR A 451 -3.58 -18.85 3.28
C THR A 451 -4.25 -17.92 4.29
N ALA A 452 -4.10 -16.60 4.13
CA ALA A 452 -4.78 -15.61 4.96
C ALA A 452 -6.31 -15.72 4.86
N ILE A 453 -6.84 -15.99 3.65
CA ILE A 453 -8.28 -16.04 3.37
C ILE A 453 -8.94 -17.36 3.81
N ALA A 454 -8.25 -18.49 3.65
CA ALA A 454 -8.85 -19.82 3.78
C ALA A 454 -8.03 -20.83 4.59
N GLY A 455 -6.81 -20.47 5.02
CA GLY A 455 -5.98 -21.31 5.88
C GLY A 455 -6.50 -21.37 7.32
N GLU A 456 -6.04 -22.35 8.08
CA GLU A 456 -6.28 -22.42 9.53
C GLU A 456 -5.58 -21.23 10.21
N PRO A 457 -6.25 -20.42 11.04
CA PRO A 457 -5.60 -19.28 11.70
C PRO A 457 -4.39 -19.70 12.54
N CYS A 458 -3.27 -18.99 12.36
CA CYS A 458 -2.00 -19.33 13.05
C CYS A 458 -2.12 -19.20 14.58
N ASN A 459 -2.81 -18.18 15.09
CA ASN A 459 -3.06 -17.96 16.53
C ASN A 459 -1.80 -18.06 17.39
N GLY A 460 -0.67 -17.53 16.92
CA GLY A 460 0.61 -17.54 17.66
C GLY A 460 1.35 -18.90 17.68
N ARG A 461 0.92 -19.87 16.90
CA ARG A 461 1.59 -21.16 16.78
C ARG A 461 2.95 -21.03 16.08
N ASP A 462 3.86 -21.94 16.43
CA ASP A 462 5.25 -21.89 16.01
C ASP A 462 5.48 -22.19 14.51
N ARG A 463 6.72 -22.03 14.07
CA ARG A 463 7.12 -22.29 12.68
C ARG A 463 6.99 -23.76 12.30
N TYR A 464 7.17 -24.70 13.25
CA TYR A 464 7.00 -26.12 12.96
C TYR A 464 5.53 -26.44 12.62
N TRP A 465 4.59 -25.89 13.41
CA TRP A 465 3.17 -26.02 13.09
C TRP A 465 2.84 -25.41 11.71
N GLN A 466 3.33 -24.22 11.43
CA GLN A 466 3.10 -23.52 10.16
C GLN A 466 3.61 -24.34 8.97
N SER A 467 4.79 -24.98 9.07
CA SER A 467 5.39 -25.81 8.01
C SER A 467 4.56 -27.05 7.66
N LYS A 468 3.65 -27.48 8.53
CA LYS A 468 2.82 -28.70 8.33
C LYS A 468 1.40 -28.38 7.89
N ARG A 469 1.08 -27.12 7.62
CA ARG A 469 -0.29 -26.70 7.30
C ARG A 469 -0.44 -26.25 5.87
N CYS A 470 -1.47 -26.80 5.24
CA CYS A 470 -1.97 -26.36 3.92
C CYS A 470 -3.48 -26.44 3.93
N ILE A 471 -4.10 -25.73 3.02
CA ILE A 471 -5.55 -25.80 2.76
C ILE A 471 -5.85 -27.20 2.21
N PRO A 472 -6.80 -27.96 2.81
CA PRO A 472 -7.19 -29.28 2.31
C PRO A 472 -7.68 -29.21 0.85
N SER A 473 -7.35 -30.22 0.05
CA SER A 473 -7.71 -30.28 -1.37
C SER A 473 -9.21 -30.09 -1.63
N GLY A 474 -10.07 -30.62 -0.75
CA GLY A 474 -11.52 -30.45 -0.85
C GLY A 474 -12.02 -29.02 -0.58
N GLN A 475 -11.17 -28.13 -0.06
CA GLN A 475 -11.52 -26.72 0.21
C GLN A 475 -10.89 -25.76 -0.83
N MET A 476 -9.98 -26.23 -1.68
CA MET A 476 -9.24 -25.39 -2.63
C MET A 476 -10.15 -24.65 -3.60
N ASP A 477 -11.23 -25.26 -4.09
CA ASP A 477 -12.17 -24.59 -5.02
C ASP A 477 -12.85 -23.38 -4.37
N SER A 478 -13.25 -23.51 -3.11
CA SER A 478 -13.82 -22.40 -2.35
C SER A 478 -12.77 -21.35 -2.03
N ALA A 479 -11.55 -21.76 -1.65
CA ALA A 479 -10.45 -20.86 -1.35
C ALA A 479 -10.05 -20.00 -2.57
N ILE A 480 -9.98 -20.61 -3.75
CA ILE A 480 -9.66 -19.91 -5.01
C ILE A 480 -10.75 -18.92 -5.39
N ARG A 481 -12.05 -19.26 -5.26
CA ARG A 481 -13.14 -18.30 -5.50
C ARG A 481 -13.07 -17.11 -4.55
N ARG A 482 -12.83 -17.35 -3.26
CA ARG A 482 -12.66 -16.27 -2.27
C ARG A 482 -11.44 -15.41 -2.58
N LEU A 483 -10.31 -16.02 -2.98
CA LEU A 483 -9.11 -15.30 -3.38
C LEU A 483 -9.37 -14.42 -4.61
N LEU A 484 -10.10 -14.96 -5.60
CA LEU A 484 -10.47 -14.20 -6.80
C LEU A 484 -11.39 -13.02 -6.46
N LEU A 485 -12.36 -13.22 -5.55
CA LEU A 485 -13.22 -12.14 -5.06
C LEU A 485 -12.40 -11.03 -4.37
N GLY A 486 -11.41 -11.39 -3.56
CA GLY A 486 -10.49 -10.43 -2.96
C GLY A 486 -9.66 -9.66 -3.98
N TYR A 487 -9.14 -10.36 -5.00
CA TYR A 487 -8.43 -9.70 -6.11
C TYR A 487 -9.37 -8.79 -6.91
N ALA A 488 -10.60 -9.21 -7.20
CA ALA A 488 -11.58 -8.34 -7.86
C ALA A 488 -11.79 -7.04 -7.08
N MET A 489 -11.88 -7.12 -5.76
CA MET A 489 -12.01 -5.95 -4.89
C MET A 489 -10.79 -5.02 -5.00
N ILE A 490 -9.56 -5.50 -4.80
CA ILE A 490 -8.37 -4.63 -4.86
C ILE A 490 -8.07 -4.12 -6.28
N PHE A 491 -8.51 -4.81 -7.34
CA PHE A 491 -8.38 -4.36 -8.72
C PHE A 491 -9.36 -3.23 -9.07
N THR A 492 -10.49 -3.14 -8.37
CA THR A 492 -11.55 -2.18 -8.67
C THR A 492 -11.63 -1.01 -7.69
N LEU A 493 -11.03 -1.10 -6.51
CA LEU A 493 -10.86 0.01 -5.58
C LEU A 493 -9.90 1.09 -6.14
N PRO A 494 -9.96 2.36 -5.64
CA PRO A 494 -8.95 3.37 -5.92
C PRO A 494 -7.54 2.89 -5.57
N GLY A 495 -6.53 3.30 -6.34
CA GLY A 495 -5.16 2.85 -6.20
C GLY A 495 -4.76 1.80 -7.23
N VAL A 496 -3.61 1.18 -7.05
CA VAL A 496 -2.97 0.27 -8.00
C VAL A 496 -2.87 -1.13 -7.40
N PRO A 497 -3.54 -2.14 -7.98
CA PRO A 497 -3.45 -3.51 -7.48
C PRO A 497 -2.03 -4.05 -7.66
N CYS A 498 -1.55 -4.77 -6.65
CA CYS A 498 -0.30 -5.49 -6.65
C CYS A 498 -0.52 -6.97 -6.39
N ILE A 499 0.00 -7.80 -7.28
CA ILE A 499 0.04 -9.25 -7.13
C ILE A 499 1.38 -9.61 -6.50
N TYR A 500 1.39 -10.31 -5.38
CA TYR A 500 2.60 -10.92 -4.85
C TYR A 500 2.91 -12.19 -5.63
N TYR A 501 4.16 -12.37 -6.08
CA TYR A 501 4.54 -13.48 -6.95
C TYR A 501 4.00 -14.83 -6.46
N GLY A 502 3.33 -15.57 -7.33
CA GLY A 502 2.74 -16.88 -7.04
C GLY A 502 1.31 -16.85 -6.51
N ASP A 503 0.73 -15.69 -6.17
CA ASP A 503 -0.68 -15.62 -5.80
C ASP A 503 -1.59 -15.95 -6.99
N GLU A 504 -1.16 -15.63 -8.22
CA GLU A 504 -1.89 -15.95 -9.47
C GLU A 504 -1.95 -17.45 -9.79
N ILE A 505 -1.16 -18.25 -9.09
CA ILE A 505 -1.18 -19.72 -9.13
C ILE A 505 -1.56 -20.33 -7.77
N ALA A 506 -2.16 -19.51 -6.88
CA ALA A 506 -2.65 -19.93 -5.56
C ALA A 506 -1.57 -20.57 -4.66
N MET A 507 -0.32 -20.09 -4.70
CA MET A 507 0.72 -20.54 -3.79
C MET A 507 0.31 -20.29 -2.35
N GLN A 508 0.52 -21.29 -1.49
CA GLN A 508 0.20 -21.24 -0.07
C GLN A 508 1.46 -20.98 0.75
N GLY A 509 1.31 -20.44 1.93
CA GLY A 509 2.38 -20.23 2.90
C GLY A 509 1.94 -19.30 4.02
N TYR A 510 2.28 -19.66 5.24
CA TYR A 510 2.18 -18.77 6.40
C TYR A 510 3.26 -17.68 6.33
N ARG A 511 3.52 -16.97 7.43
CA ARG A 511 4.52 -15.91 7.48
C ARG A 511 5.93 -16.42 7.20
N ASP A 512 6.85 -15.49 7.05
CA ASP A 512 8.27 -15.74 6.86
C ASP A 512 8.80 -16.96 7.68
N PRO A 513 9.43 -17.95 7.01
CA PRO A 513 9.86 -17.96 5.62
C PRO A 513 8.89 -18.66 4.65
N PHE A 514 7.75 -19.16 5.09
CA PHE A 514 6.85 -20.02 4.29
C PHE A 514 6.14 -19.27 3.16
N ASN A 515 5.88 -17.98 3.31
CA ASN A 515 5.35 -17.12 2.25
C ASN A 515 6.38 -16.83 1.14
N ARG A 516 7.65 -17.23 1.32
CA ARG A 516 8.79 -16.99 0.42
C ARG A 516 9.28 -18.26 -0.26
N ALA A 517 8.39 -19.22 -0.53
CA ALA A 517 8.72 -20.39 -1.32
C ALA A 517 9.09 -20.01 -2.77
N PHE A 518 9.88 -20.85 -3.45
CA PHE A 518 10.22 -20.64 -4.85
C PHE A 518 8.98 -20.75 -5.75
N PHE A 519 8.88 -19.90 -6.77
CA PHE A 519 7.74 -19.91 -7.69
C PHE A 519 7.64 -21.25 -8.42
N ASP A 520 6.48 -21.89 -8.37
CA ASP A 520 6.24 -23.16 -9.05
C ASP A 520 5.89 -22.94 -10.53
N TRP A 521 6.92 -22.87 -11.37
CA TRP A 521 6.76 -22.73 -12.83
C TRP A 521 6.09 -23.92 -13.49
N ASN A 522 5.94 -25.04 -12.81
CA ASN A 522 5.27 -26.25 -13.29
C ASN A 522 3.82 -26.37 -12.79
N SER A 523 3.32 -25.37 -12.06
CA SER A 523 1.96 -25.38 -11.53
C SER A 523 0.91 -25.53 -12.62
N THR A 524 -0.02 -26.44 -12.39
CA THR A 524 -1.20 -26.62 -13.24
C THR A 524 -2.37 -25.75 -12.83
N GLU A 525 -2.25 -25.02 -11.73
CA GLU A 525 -3.28 -24.09 -11.26
C GLU A 525 -3.30 -22.82 -12.13
N GLN A 526 -4.36 -22.61 -12.87
CA GLN A 526 -4.48 -21.51 -13.83
C GLN A 526 -5.81 -20.71 -13.66
N ARG A 527 -6.66 -21.09 -12.69
CA ARG A 527 -7.99 -20.51 -12.52
C ARG A 527 -8.00 -19.03 -12.16
N LEU A 528 -6.94 -18.53 -11.54
CA LEU A 528 -6.80 -17.11 -11.17
C LEU A 528 -6.21 -16.25 -12.28
N ARG A 529 -5.28 -16.81 -13.05
CA ARG A 529 -4.49 -16.06 -14.04
C ARG A 529 -5.37 -15.41 -15.12
N GLY A 530 -6.33 -16.16 -15.68
CA GLY A 530 -7.25 -15.63 -16.70
C GLY A 530 -8.08 -14.44 -16.21
N PRO A 531 -8.82 -14.60 -15.10
CA PRO A 531 -9.57 -13.49 -14.50
C PRO A 531 -8.71 -12.29 -14.10
N MET A 532 -7.53 -12.48 -13.50
CA MET A 532 -6.61 -11.38 -13.17
C MET A 532 -6.14 -10.62 -14.41
N LYS A 533 -5.82 -11.33 -15.50
CA LYS A 533 -5.50 -10.73 -16.79
C LYS A 533 -6.65 -9.88 -17.34
N THR A 534 -7.89 -10.38 -17.21
CA THR A 534 -9.09 -9.64 -17.63
C THR A 534 -9.27 -8.38 -16.80
N LEU A 535 -9.11 -8.45 -15.46
CA LEU A 535 -9.18 -7.29 -14.57
C LEU A 535 -8.07 -6.26 -14.89
N ALA A 536 -6.86 -6.71 -15.16
CA ALA A 536 -5.76 -5.83 -15.57
C ALA A 536 -6.03 -5.15 -16.93
N ALA A 537 -6.61 -5.86 -17.89
CA ALA A 537 -7.01 -5.30 -19.17
C ALA A 537 -8.16 -4.27 -19.02
N LEU A 538 -9.15 -4.57 -18.20
CA LEU A 538 -10.26 -3.67 -17.87
C LEU A 538 -9.74 -2.36 -17.28
N ARG A 539 -8.82 -2.40 -16.31
CA ARG A 539 -8.24 -1.19 -15.73
C ARG A 539 -7.61 -0.28 -16.78
N ARG A 540 -6.88 -0.85 -17.75
CA ARG A 540 -6.21 -0.08 -18.79
C ARG A 540 -7.17 0.51 -19.84
N SER A 541 -8.33 -0.10 -20.03
CA SER A 541 -9.30 0.30 -21.06
C SER A 541 -10.43 1.18 -20.54
N CYS A 542 -10.61 1.31 -19.22
CA CYS A 542 -11.68 2.07 -18.60
C CYS A 542 -11.13 3.20 -17.74
N ASP A 543 -11.45 4.45 -18.08
CA ASP A 543 -10.97 5.64 -17.37
C ASP A 543 -11.54 5.79 -15.95
N ALA A 544 -12.58 5.03 -15.62
CA ALA A 544 -13.09 4.93 -14.26
C ALA A 544 -12.03 4.42 -13.26
N PHE A 545 -11.00 3.69 -13.73
CA PHE A 545 -9.90 3.20 -12.91
C PHE A 545 -8.65 4.09 -12.98
N ASP A 546 -8.69 5.17 -13.76
CA ASP A 546 -7.62 6.18 -13.85
C ASP A 546 -8.03 7.44 -13.07
N GLY A 547 -7.96 7.36 -11.75
CA GLY A 547 -8.33 8.46 -10.85
C GLY A 547 -9.85 8.67 -10.69
N GLY A 548 -10.69 7.72 -11.11
CA GLY A 548 -12.13 7.81 -10.92
C GLY A 548 -12.55 7.75 -9.44
N ARG A 549 -13.58 8.51 -9.07
CA ARG A 549 -14.10 8.58 -7.70
C ARG A 549 -14.86 7.30 -7.33
N LEU A 550 -14.69 6.84 -6.09
CA LEU A 550 -15.49 5.76 -5.51
C LEU A 550 -16.80 6.34 -4.94
N GLU A 551 -17.91 5.71 -5.28
CA GLU A 551 -19.24 6.00 -4.70
C GLU A 551 -19.85 4.69 -4.20
N LEU A 552 -20.27 4.68 -2.94
CA LEU A 552 -20.95 3.53 -2.34
C LEU A 552 -22.42 3.52 -2.78
N ILE A 553 -22.92 2.38 -3.25
CA ILE A 553 -24.33 2.18 -3.62
C ILE A 553 -25.04 1.40 -2.51
N ARG A 554 -24.46 0.26 -2.11
CA ARG A 554 -25.03 -0.62 -1.10
C ARG A 554 -23.94 -1.38 -0.35
N ALA A 555 -24.09 -1.49 0.96
CA ALA A 555 -23.26 -2.32 1.83
C ALA A 555 -24.17 -3.00 2.86
N GLU A 556 -24.67 -4.20 2.55
CA GLU A 556 -25.64 -4.88 3.39
C GLU A 556 -25.57 -6.40 3.21
N GLY A 557 -25.69 -7.13 4.31
CA GLY A 557 -25.63 -8.61 4.30
C GLY A 557 -24.26 -9.10 3.83
N ASP A 558 -24.23 -9.76 2.68
CA ASP A 558 -23.01 -10.27 2.05
C ASP A 558 -22.59 -9.45 0.81
N VAL A 559 -23.33 -8.38 0.51
CA VAL A 559 -23.19 -7.60 -0.73
C VAL A 559 -22.46 -6.28 -0.47
N LEU A 560 -21.43 -6.05 -1.25
CA LEU A 560 -20.79 -4.75 -1.37
C LEU A 560 -20.92 -4.27 -2.82
N HIS A 561 -21.70 -3.20 -3.04
CA HIS A 561 -21.99 -2.61 -4.34
C HIS A 561 -21.53 -1.16 -4.36
N TYR A 562 -20.65 -0.83 -5.28
CA TYR A 562 -20.11 0.51 -5.45
C TYR A 562 -19.85 0.79 -6.92
N ARG A 563 -19.63 2.08 -7.23
CA ARG A 563 -19.20 2.51 -8.58
C ARG A 563 -17.89 3.29 -8.53
N ARG A 564 -17.19 3.23 -9.65
CA ARG A 564 -16.06 4.09 -9.96
C ARG A 564 -16.48 5.04 -11.06
N VAL A 565 -16.47 6.34 -10.78
CA VAL A 565 -16.91 7.38 -11.72
C VAL A 565 -15.69 8.06 -12.32
N GLY A 566 -15.40 7.75 -13.57
CA GLY A 566 -14.35 8.37 -14.37
C GLY A 566 -14.86 9.62 -15.13
N LYS A 567 -14.03 10.14 -16.00
CA LYS A 567 -14.38 11.32 -16.81
C LYS A 567 -15.39 10.98 -17.90
N THR A 568 -15.18 9.88 -18.59
CA THR A 568 -15.99 9.44 -19.73
C THR A 568 -16.74 8.15 -19.48
N GLN A 569 -16.32 7.37 -18.50
CA GLN A 569 -16.90 6.06 -18.19
C GLN A 569 -17.19 5.91 -16.69
N THR A 570 -18.21 5.14 -16.40
CA THR A 570 -18.52 4.69 -15.05
C THR A 570 -18.51 3.16 -15.01
N ALA A 571 -17.85 2.59 -14.01
CA ALA A 571 -17.88 1.16 -13.73
C ALA A 571 -18.69 0.90 -12.47
N GLU A 572 -19.68 -0.01 -12.53
CA GLU A 572 -20.38 -0.53 -11.35
C GLU A 572 -19.85 -1.91 -10.98
N ILE A 573 -19.54 -2.08 -9.71
CA ILE A 573 -18.92 -3.29 -9.16
C ILE A 573 -19.83 -3.86 -8.08
N ILE A 574 -20.23 -5.11 -8.26
CA ILE A 574 -21.04 -5.85 -7.29
C ILE A 574 -20.24 -7.05 -6.82
N LEU A 575 -19.96 -7.10 -5.53
CA LEU A 575 -19.27 -8.20 -4.86
C LEU A 575 -20.30 -8.96 -4.00
N ASN A 576 -20.34 -10.28 -4.14
CA ASN A 576 -21.16 -11.18 -3.35
C ASN A 576 -20.28 -12.24 -2.68
N ARG A 577 -20.02 -12.09 -1.39
CA ARG A 577 -19.28 -13.12 -0.63
C ARG A 577 -20.18 -14.27 -0.15
N GLY A 578 -21.50 -14.11 -0.28
CA GLY A 578 -22.50 -15.05 0.21
C GLY A 578 -22.57 -16.37 -0.57
N PRO A 579 -23.25 -17.38 -0.01
CA PRO A 579 -23.35 -18.70 -0.61
C PRO A 579 -24.48 -18.83 -1.64
N HIS A 580 -25.24 -17.77 -1.90
CA HIS A 580 -26.40 -17.79 -2.79
C HIS A 580 -26.22 -16.84 -3.98
N LEU A 581 -26.84 -17.20 -5.11
CA LEU A 581 -27.04 -16.29 -6.23
C LEU A 581 -27.87 -15.09 -5.75
N ILE A 582 -27.44 -13.89 -6.10
CA ILE A 582 -28.19 -12.65 -5.84
C ILE A 582 -28.52 -11.95 -7.15
N ALA A 583 -29.53 -11.09 -7.12
CA ALA A 583 -29.85 -10.16 -8.20
C ALA A 583 -29.79 -8.74 -7.63
N GLU A 584 -28.99 -7.89 -8.25
CA GLU A 584 -28.82 -6.48 -7.90
C GLU A 584 -29.16 -5.60 -9.11
N GLU A 585 -29.61 -4.39 -8.85
CA GLU A 585 -29.84 -3.42 -9.92
C GLU A 585 -28.53 -2.64 -10.19
N ALA A 586 -28.04 -2.71 -11.42
CA ALA A 586 -26.89 -1.95 -11.88
C ALA A 586 -27.21 -1.26 -13.21
N PHE A 587 -26.95 0.02 -13.32
CA PHE A 587 -27.34 0.86 -14.46
C PHE A 587 -28.81 0.68 -14.89
N GLY A 588 -29.73 0.55 -13.90
CA GLY A 588 -31.14 0.35 -14.15
C GLY A 588 -31.53 -1.04 -14.69
N LYS A 589 -30.63 -2.02 -14.61
CA LYS A 589 -30.86 -3.41 -15.07
C LYS A 589 -30.60 -4.39 -13.95
N SER A 590 -31.47 -5.42 -13.87
CA SER A 590 -31.25 -6.53 -12.96
C SER A 590 -30.04 -7.35 -13.42
N THR A 591 -29.05 -7.48 -12.53
CA THR A 591 -27.79 -8.17 -12.77
C THR A 591 -27.62 -9.30 -11.76
N GLU A 592 -27.43 -10.52 -12.25
CA GLU A 592 -27.17 -11.68 -11.40
C GLU A 592 -25.69 -11.76 -11.02
N VAL A 593 -25.43 -12.05 -9.75
CA VAL A 593 -24.06 -12.26 -9.23
C VAL A 593 -24.00 -13.62 -8.52
N ASN A 594 -23.11 -14.45 -9.00
CA ASN A 594 -22.90 -15.80 -8.49
C ASN A 594 -22.50 -15.86 -7.00
N PRO A 595 -22.73 -16.99 -6.33
CA PRO A 595 -22.20 -17.22 -4.98
C PRO A 595 -20.67 -17.05 -4.94
N CYS A 596 -20.18 -16.33 -3.94
CA CYS A 596 -18.76 -16.03 -3.78
C CYS A 596 -18.13 -15.50 -5.10
N GLY A 597 -18.82 -14.53 -5.72
CA GLY A 597 -18.49 -14.01 -7.04
C GLY A 597 -18.63 -12.49 -7.13
N PHE A 598 -18.39 -11.99 -8.32
CA PHE A 598 -18.49 -10.56 -8.60
C PHE A 598 -18.90 -10.29 -10.03
N THR A 599 -19.38 -9.09 -10.27
CA THR A 599 -19.66 -8.56 -11.61
C THR A 599 -19.14 -7.15 -11.71
N VAL A 600 -18.54 -6.80 -12.85
CA VAL A 600 -18.15 -5.45 -13.20
C VAL A 600 -18.82 -5.06 -14.50
N LEU A 601 -19.59 -3.98 -14.48
CA LEU A 601 -20.28 -3.41 -15.63
C LEU A 601 -19.66 -2.05 -15.91
N VAL A 602 -19.56 -1.68 -17.18
CA VAL A 602 -19.04 -0.37 -17.60
C VAL A 602 -20.01 0.27 -18.55
N GLU A 603 -20.34 1.54 -18.34
CA GLU A 603 -21.11 2.39 -19.22
C GLU A 603 -20.36 3.69 -19.54
N ASP A 604 -20.54 4.22 -20.75
CA ASP A 604 -20.10 5.55 -21.09
C ASP A 604 -21.01 6.59 -20.42
N ASN A 605 -20.44 7.67 -19.91
CA ASN A 605 -21.19 8.73 -19.21
C ASN A 605 -22.10 9.56 -20.16
N GLU A 606 -21.84 9.48 -21.48
CA GLU A 606 -22.73 10.02 -22.51
C GLU A 606 -23.52 8.88 -23.20
N PRO A 607 -24.81 9.04 -23.49
CA PRO A 607 -25.74 7.92 -23.72
C PRO A 607 -25.68 7.26 -25.11
N GLU A 608 -24.51 7.11 -25.74
CA GLU A 608 -24.47 6.49 -27.09
C GLU A 608 -23.96 5.04 -27.15
N HIS A 609 -23.25 4.51 -26.17
CA HIS A 609 -22.80 3.09 -26.23
C HIS A 609 -22.73 2.40 -24.87
N ILE A 610 -23.46 1.27 -24.74
CA ILE A 610 -23.38 0.38 -23.58
C ILE A 610 -22.43 -0.77 -23.92
N GLY A 611 -21.27 -0.81 -23.29
CA GLY A 611 -20.32 -1.93 -23.33
C GLY A 611 -20.52 -2.86 -22.15
N TYR A 612 -20.82 -4.15 -22.38
CA TYR A 612 -20.91 -5.14 -21.32
C TYR A 612 -19.57 -5.89 -21.19
N PHE A 613 -18.93 -5.82 -20.04
CA PHE A 613 -17.87 -6.74 -19.65
C PHE A 613 -18.34 -7.53 -18.42
N SER A 614 -18.71 -8.78 -18.63
CA SER A 614 -18.98 -9.71 -17.55
C SER A 614 -17.79 -10.64 -17.39
N VAL A 615 -17.20 -10.67 -16.19
CA VAL A 615 -16.19 -11.66 -15.81
C VAL A 615 -16.90 -12.67 -14.92
N TYR A 616 -17.06 -13.89 -15.42
CA TYR A 616 -17.70 -15.01 -14.73
C TYR A 616 -16.73 -15.75 -13.82
#